data_b969de59b744853181a4cd0629afa92a
#
_entry.id   b969de59b744853181a4cd0629afa92a
#
_cell.length_a   1.000
_cell.length_b   1.000
_cell.length_c   1.000
_cell.angle_alpha   90.00
_cell.angle_beta   90.00
_cell.angle_gamma   90.00
#
_symmetry.space_group_name_H-M   'P 1'
#
loop_
_entity.id
_entity.type
_entity.pdbx_description
1 polymer ?
#
loop_
_entity_poly.entity_id
_entity_poly.type
_entity_poly.pdbx_seq_one_letter_code
_entity_poly.pdbx_strand_id
1 'polypeptide(L)'
;MKEKHEFRIVITPFCNYRCFFCHSEGVIEECTPLLLTPQDYGFIAKAGKKLWGWDTITITGGEPLVSPIYREACELIAKEGVRITTVTNASLVSSPKKIFAYNSQVNIFLHTMDPVIYEKITGSSYPLDRVIDTVIAIRSYFPNMILHLNYTVIRGMNDDPLEMEKVIRFASRVDGEAKFIDLASTNKKIVVPYEEIEKNLLLLGFEKTKSDNWQSFFSRADEKAIITRCGFSEQNSNRGYRNLFLNPDGMISNGSGSDLRTNLLLEIHERNIEGFAKKIEWYFPPAKRI
;
A
#
# COMPACT_ATOMS: atom_id res chain seq x y z
N MET A 1 21.63 10.61 0.14
CA MET A 1 20.69 9.50 0.31
C MET A 1 19.92 9.36 -1.00
N LYS A 2 19.71 8.13 -1.52
CA LYS A 2 18.89 7.94 -2.72
C LYS A 2 17.44 8.20 -2.33
N GLU A 3 16.77 9.10 -3.05
CA GLU A 3 15.32 9.27 -2.95
C GLU A 3 14.64 7.93 -3.31
N LYS A 4 13.67 7.51 -2.51
CA LYS A 4 12.88 6.31 -2.80
C LYS A 4 11.67 6.74 -3.63
N HIS A 5 11.63 6.32 -4.88
CA HIS A 5 10.50 6.53 -5.77
C HIS A 5 9.65 5.26 -5.82
N GLU A 6 8.36 5.38 -5.64
CA GLU A 6 7.41 4.28 -5.77
C GLU A 6 6.30 4.66 -6.74
N PHE A 7 6.08 3.80 -7.74
CA PHE A 7 4.96 3.96 -8.65
C PHE A 7 3.77 3.12 -8.17
N ARG A 8 2.65 3.79 -7.96
CA ARG A 8 1.44 3.22 -7.42
C ARG A 8 0.28 3.38 -8.40
N ILE A 9 -0.46 2.31 -8.61
CA ILE A 9 -1.66 2.29 -9.45
C ILE A 9 -2.88 2.33 -8.53
N VAL A 10 -3.69 3.38 -8.65
CA VAL A 10 -5.04 3.47 -8.12
C VAL A 10 -5.95 2.79 -9.14
N ILE A 11 -6.20 1.49 -9.00
CA ILE A 11 -6.97 0.75 -10.03
C ILE A 11 -8.46 1.05 -9.98
N THR A 12 -8.96 1.56 -8.86
CA THR A 12 -10.36 2.01 -8.67
C THR A 12 -10.43 3.00 -7.51
N PRO A 13 -11.28 4.03 -7.57
CA PRO A 13 -11.53 4.92 -6.43
C PRO A 13 -12.49 4.30 -5.41
N PHE A 14 -13.23 3.24 -5.77
CA PHE A 14 -14.27 2.65 -4.93
C PHE A 14 -13.70 1.75 -3.84
N CYS A 15 -14.29 1.82 -2.65
CA CYS A 15 -13.98 0.96 -1.52
C CYS A 15 -15.26 0.39 -0.90
N ASN A 16 -15.21 -0.85 -0.46
CA ASN A 16 -16.31 -1.48 0.28
C ASN A 16 -16.26 -1.21 1.80
N TYR A 17 -15.22 -0.50 2.29
CA TYR A 17 -15.10 -0.02 3.67
C TYR A 17 -15.38 1.48 3.77
N ARG A 18 -15.59 1.96 5.01
CA ARG A 18 -15.78 3.38 5.36
C ARG A 18 -14.92 3.74 6.57
N CYS A 19 -13.62 3.41 6.51
CA CYS A 19 -12.69 3.68 7.61
C CYS A 19 -12.71 5.18 7.95
N PHE A 20 -13.02 5.53 9.19
CA PHE A 20 -13.22 6.94 9.59
C PHE A 20 -11.96 7.80 9.49
N PHE A 21 -10.79 7.19 9.46
CA PHE A 21 -9.48 7.84 9.33
C PHE A 21 -8.95 7.85 7.89
N CYS A 22 -9.68 7.27 6.92
CA CYS A 22 -9.21 7.10 5.56
C CYS A 22 -8.97 8.46 4.90
N HIS A 23 -7.78 8.63 4.33
CA HIS A 23 -7.40 9.81 3.55
C HIS A 23 -7.42 9.53 2.03
N SER A 24 -8.05 8.41 1.60
CA SER A 24 -8.22 8.05 0.18
C SER A 24 -6.91 8.05 -0.60
N GLU A 25 -5.92 7.30 -0.13
CA GLU A 25 -4.54 7.30 -0.61
C GLU A 25 -4.42 7.29 -2.14
N GLY A 26 -3.99 8.42 -2.71
CA GLY A 26 -3.76 8.57 -4.15
C GLY A 26 -5.02 8.73 -5.01
N VAL A 27 -6.22 8.54 -4.44
CA VAL A 27 -7.48 8.81 -5.14
C VAL A 27 -7.66 10.32 -5.28
N ILE A 28 -7.80 10.81 -6.51
CA ILE A 28 -7.96 12.24 -6.78
C ILE A 28 -9.42 12.66 -6.53
N GLU A 29 -10.36 11.89 -7.06
CA GLU A 29 -11.80 12.12 -6.95
C GLU A 29 -12.54 10.80 -6.80
N GLU A 30 -13.57 10.76 -5.95
CA GLU A 30 -14.37 9.53 -5.73
C GLU A 30 -15.12 9.08 -6.98
N CYS A 31 -15.43 9.99 -7.89
CA CYS A 31 -16.12 9.73 -9.16
C CYS A 31 -15.17 9.65 -10.36
N THR A 32 -13.88 9.37 -10.15
CA THR A 32 -12.90 9.25 -11.24
C THR A 32 -13.34 8.19 -12.25
N PRO A 33 -13.43 8.51 -13.57
CA PRO A 33 -13.80 7.54 -14.59
C PRO A 33 -12.78 6.40 -14.70
N LEU A 34 -13.25 5.17 -14.94
CA LEU A 34 -12.41 3.99 -15.17
C LEU A 34 -12.11 3.87 -16.66
N LEU A 35 -11.09 4.58 -17.14
CA LEU A 35 -10.74 4.65 -18.58
C LEU A 35 -9.60 3.70 -18.96
N LEU A 36 -8.79 3.26 -17.99
CA LEU A 36 -7.68 2.35 -18.24
C LEU A 36 -8.13 0.89 -18.24
N THR A 37 -7.67 0.16 -19.25
CA THR A 37 -7.89 -1.27 -19.44
C THR A 37 -6.74 -2.10 -18.83
N PRO A 38 -6.89 -3.43 -18.65
CA PRO A 38 -5.79 -4.29 -18.24
C PRO A 38 -4.55 -4.17 -19.14
N GLN A 39 -4.75 -4.02 -20.44
CA GLN A 39 -3.69 -3.86 -21.44
C GLN A 39 -2.89 -2.57 -21.25
N ASP A 40 -3.56 -1.53 -20.75
CA ASP A 40 -2.91 -0.25 -20.43
C ASP A 40 -1.95 -0.40 -19.27
N TYR A 41 -2.34 -1.14 -18.24
CA TYR A 41 -1.45 -1.42 -17.08
C TYR A 41 -0.23 -2.27 -17.47
N GLY A 42 -0.39 -3.23 -18.40
CA GLY A 42 0.74 -3.96 -18.99
C GLY A 42 1.70 -3.02 -19.75
N PHE A 43 1.17 -2.11 -20.58
CA PHE A 43 1.98 -1.11 -21.27
C PHE A 43 2.76 -0.21 -20.28
N ILE A 44 2.11 0.26 -19.22
CA ILE A 44 2.73 1.10 -18.18
C ILE A 44 3.89 0.36 -17.51
N ALA A 45 3.70 -0.91 -17.16
CA ALA A 45 4.75 -1.74 -16.58
C ALA A 45 5.94 -1.90 -17.54
N LYS A 46 5.68 -2.17 -18.81
CA LYS A 46 6.70 -2.25 -19.87
C LYS A 46 7.47 -0.94 -20.03
N ALA A 47 6.75 0.18 -20.12
CA ALA A 47 7.35 1.50 -20.25
C ALA A 47 8.21 1.85 -19.04
N GLY A 48 7.69 1.68 -17.83
CA GLY A 48 8.40 1.97 -16.59
C GLY A 48 9.67 1.13 -16.40
N LYS A 49 9.60 -0.17 -16.72
CA LYS A 49 10.75 -1.05 -16.71
C LYS A 49 11.82 -0.64 -17.71
N LYS A 50 11.42 -0.30 -18.96
CA LYS A 50 12.33 0.11 -20.02
C LYS A 50 13.00 1.44 -19.74
N LEU A 51 12.25 2.42 -19.22
CA LEU A 51 12.71 3.80 -19.05
C LEU A 51 13.46 4.02 -17.74
N TRP A 52 13.01 3.41 -16.64
CA TRP A 52 13.52 3.67 -15.28
C TRP A 52 13.97 2.41 -14.54
N GLY A 53 13.86 1.24 -15.15
CA GLY A 53 14.23 -0.02 -14.51
C GLY A 53 13.29 -0.41 -13.36
N TRP A 54 12.00 -0.05 -13.46
CA TRP A 54 11.05 -0.44 -12.42
C TRP A 54 11.02 -1.96 -12.26
N ASP A 55 11.25 -2.40 -11.07
CA ASP A 55 11.19 -3.83 -10.70
C ASP A 55 9.95 -4.18 -9.88
N THR A 56 9.23 -3.17 -9.38
CA THR A 56 8.03 -3.33 -8.57
C THR A 56 7.02 -2.22 -8.88
N ILE A 57 5.73 -2.59 -8.93
CA ILE A 57 4.58 -1.69 -8.97
C ILE A 57 3.67 -2.03 -7.79
N THR A 58 3.17 -0.99 -7.10
CA THR A 58 2.16 -1.16 -6.05
C THR A 58 0.77 -0.90 -6.61
N ILE A 59 -0.15 -1.85 -6.45
CA ILE A 59 -1.57 -1.68 -6.77
C ILE A 59 -2.32 -1.34 -5.49
N THR A 60 -3.05 -0.24 -5.55
CA THR A 60 -3.87 0.32 -4.48
C THR A 60 -5.18 0.88 -5.05
N GLY A 61 -5.86 1.74 -4.32
CA GLY A 61 -7.10 2.40 -4.73
C GLY A 61 -7.94 2.73 -3.52
N GLY A 62 -9.26 2.73 -3.70
CA GLY A 62 -10.15 2.50 -2.57
C GLY A 62 -9.90 1.09 -2.03
N GLU A 63 -10.49 0.08 -2.66
CA GLU A 63 -10.13 -1.32 -2.45
C GLU A 63 -9.87 -1.98 -3.82
N PRO A 64 -8.65 -2.40 -4.13
CA PRO A 64 -8.31 -2.95 -5.45
C PRO A 64 -9.18 -4.13 -5.89
N LEU A 65 -9.61 -4.97 -4.93
CA LEU A 65 -10.39 -6.17 -5.22
C LEU A 65 -11.87 -5.89 -5.56
N VAL A 66 -12.31 -4.64 -5.46
CA VAL A 66 -13.61 -4.19 -6.02
C VAL A 66 -13.52 -4.10 -7.56
N SER A 67 -12.33 -3.85 -8.10
CA SER A 67 -12.14 -3.73 -9.55
C SER A 67 -12.23 -5.09 -10.25
N PRO A 68 -13.14 -5.25 -11.22
CA PRO A 68 -13.28 -6.52 -11.97
C PRO A 68 -12.04 -6.83 -12.82
N ILE A 69 -11.25 -5.82 -13.17
CA ILE A 69 -10.05 -5.97 -14.02
C ILE A 69 -8.77 -6.22 -13.22
N TYR A 70 -8.83 -6.21 -11.88
CA TYR A 70 -7.65 -6.33 -11.01
C TYR A 70 -6.75 -7.52 -11.39
N ARG A 71 -7.34 -8.71 -11.51
CA ARG A 71 -6.56 -9.94 -11.76
C ARG A 71 -5.89 -9.92 -13.13
N GLU A 72 -6.60 -9.49 -14.17
CA GLU A 72 -6.05 -9.40 -15.53
C GLU A 72 -4.95 -8.33 -15.62
N ALA A 73 -5.13 -7.19 -14.95
CA ALA A 73 -4.09 -6.17 -14.84
C ALA A 73 -2.82 -6.72 -14.18
N CYS A 74 -2.95 -7.45 -13.04
CA CYS A 74 -1.83 -8.10 -12.39
C CYS A 74 -1.12 -9.10 -13.33
N GLU A 75 -1.87 -9.90 -14.09
CA GLU A 75 -1.30 -10.85 -15.04
C GLU A 75 -0.45 -10.15 -16.11
N LEU A 76 -0.97 -9.06 -16.70
CA LEU A 76 -0.28 -8.33 -17.74
C LEU A 76 0.94 -7.56 -17.23
N ILE A 77 0.88 -6.99 -16.03
CA ILE A 77 2.05 -6.39 -15.37
C ILE A 77 3.14 -7.44 -15.12
N ALA A 78 2.76 -8.62 -14.59
CA ALA A 78 3.70 -9.68 -14.28
C ALA A 78 4.39 -10.25 -15.54
N LYS A 79 3.69 -10.31 -16.69
CA LYS A 79 4.27 -10.72 -17.99
C LYS A 79 5.42 -9.83 -18.44
N GLU A 80 5.45 -8.57 -18.02
CA GLU A 80 6.56 -7.65 -18.28
C GLU A 80 7.74 -7.87 -17.28
N GLY A 81 7.63 -8.85 -16.38
CA GLY A 81 8.65 -9.18 -15.39
C GLY A 81 8.78 -8.11 -14.30
N VAL A 82 7.69 -7.40 -13.98
CA VAL A 82 7.58 -6.44 -12.89
C VAL A 82 6.88 -7.12 -11.71
N ARG A 83 7.46 -7.04 -10.52
CA ARG A 83 6.86 -7.57 -9.30
C ARG A 83 5.68 -6.70 -8.87
N ILE A 84 4.68 -7.34 -8.25
CA ILE A 84 3.47 -6.66 -7.82
C ILE A 84 3.35 -6.71 -6.31
N THR A 85 3.17 -5.54 -5.71
CA THR A 85 2.69 -5.38 -4.34
C THR A 85 1.22 -4.96 -4.39
N THR A 86 0.33 -5.67 -3.70
CA THR A 86 -1.07 -5.24 -3.56
C THR A 86 -1.34 -4.78 -2.13
N VAL A 87 -2.01 -3.63 -2.00
CA VAL A 87 -2.48 -3.07 -0.73
C VAL A 87 -4.00 -3.23 -0.68
N THR A 88 -4.52 -4.00 0.27
CA THR A 88 -5.94 -4.40 0.30
C THR A 88 -6.47 -4.56 1.73
N ASN A 89 -7.78 -4.42 1.91
CA ASN A 89 -8.46 -4.81 3.14
C ASN A 89 -8.76 -6.32 3.19
N ALA A 90 -8.54 -7.04 2.09
CA ALA A 90 -8.69 -8.49 1.93
C ALA A 90 -10.08 -9.08 2.22
N SER A 91 -11.10 -8.27 2.46
CA SER A 91 -12.45 -8.75 2.81
C SER A 91 -13.21 -9.40 1.64
N LEU A 92 -12.82 -9.09 0.40
CA LEU A 92 -13.47 -9.59 -0.82
C LEU A 92 -12.80 -10.82 -1.41
N VAL A 93 -11.80 -11.38 -0.74
CA VAL A 93 -11.07 -12.54 -1.24
C VAL A 93 -11.92 -13.80 -1.13
N SER A 94 -12.31 -14.36 -2.27
CA SER A 94 -13.03 -15.64 -2.37
C SER A 94 -12.10 -16.81 -2.65
N SER A 95 -10.98 -16.58 -3.32
CA SER A 95 -9.97 -17.58 -3.66
C SER A 95 -8.57 -16.94 -3.66
N PRO A 96 -7.85 -16.97 -2.54
CA PRO A 96 -6.51 -16.37 -2.45
C PRO A 96 -5.57 -16.86 -3.54
N LYS A 97 -5.60 -18.17 -3.84
CA LYS A 97 -4.78 -18.78 -4.89
C LYS A 97 -4.98 -18.16 -6.27
N LYS A 98 -6.22 -17.78 -6.62
CA LYS A 98 -6.53 -17.17 -7.92
C LYS A 98 -6.26 -15.67 -7.93
N ILE A 99 -6.61 -14.99 -6.84
CA ILE A 99 -6.54 -13.53 -6.75
C ILE A 99 -5.10 -13.06 -6.70
N PHE A 100 -4.26 -13.69 -5.89
CA PHE A 100 -2.87 -13.26 -5.68
C PHE A 100 -1.82 -14.06 -6.47
N ALA A 101 -2.24 -14.79 -7.52
CA ALA A 101 -1.35 -15.65 -8.32
C ALA A 101 -0.14 -14.92 -8.92
N TYR A 102 -0.26 -13.62 -9.19
CA TYR A 102 0.77 -12.80 -9.81
C TYR A 102 1.46 -11.83 -8.84
N ASN A 103 1.11 -11.89 -7.55
CA ASN A 103 1.68 -11.01 -6.55
C ASN A 103 2.98 -11.55 -5.98
N SER A 104 3.93 -10.67 -5.73
CA SER A 104 5.16 -10.96 -4.97
C SER A 104 5.01 -10.56 -3.50
N GLN A 105 4.13 -9.60 -3.23
CA GLN A 105 3.86 -9.07 -1.91
C GLN A 105 2.39 -8.68 -1.77
N VAL A 106 1.83 -8.93 -0.57
CA VAL A 106 0.50 -8.44 -0.19
C VAL A 106 0.60 -7.71 1.14
N ASN A 107 0.09 -6.49 1.17
CA ASN A 107 -0.05 -5.67 2.37
C ASN A 107 -1.52 -5.63 2.75
N ILE A 108 -1.87 -6.27 3.87
CA ILE A 108 -3.26 -6.39 4.32
C ILE A 108 -3.50 -5.46 5.49
N PHE A 109 -4.54 -4.63 5.42
CA PHE A 109 -4.95 -3.80 6.55
C PHE A 109 -5.61 -4.64 7.65
N LEU A 110 -4.93 -4.71 8.80
CA LEU A 110 -5.39 -5.40 9.99
C LEU A 110 -5.12 -4.51 11.23
N HIS A 111 -6.07 -3.65 11.56
CA HIS A 111 -5.91 -2.60 12.57
C HIS A 111 -6.10 -3.06 14.02
N THR A 112 -6.52 -4.29 14.24
CA THR A 112 -6.76 -4.91 15.55
C THR A 112 -7.10 -6.39 15.39
N MET A 113 -6.99 -7.16 16.47
CA MET A 113 -7.52 -8.53 16.57
C MET A 113 -8.85 -8.58 17.35
N ASP A 114 -9.42 -7.42 17.72
CA ASP A 114 -10.72 -7.32 18.38
C ASP A 114 -11.82 -6.99 17.34
N PRO A 115 -12.85 -7.83 17.17
CA PRO A 115 -13.88 -7.64 16.15
C PRO A 115 -14.73 -6.38 16.38
N VAL A 116 -14.92 -5.94 17.62
CA VAL A 116 -15.71 -4.74 17.93
C VAL A 116 -14.90 -3.48 17.57
N ILE A 117 -13.63 -3.46 17.89
CA ILE A 117 -12.72 -2.36 17.53
C ILE A 117 -12.55 -2.33 16.01
N TYR A 118 -12.44 -3.51 15.37
CA TYR A 118 -12.32 -3.63 13.91
C TYR A 118 -13.50 -2.99 13.19
N GLU A 119 -14.73 -3.32 13.58
CA GLU A 119 -15.93 -2.73 13.01
C GLU A 119 -15.98 -1.20 13.18
N LYS A 120 -15.63 -0.72 14.38
CA LYS A 120 -15.57 0.73 14.66
C LYS A 120 -14.52 1.45 13.79
N ILE A 121 -13.37 0.84 13.56
CA ILE A 121 -12.30 1.44 12.74
C ILE A 121 -12.67 1.43 11.26
N THR A 122 -13.17 0.31 10.77
CA THR A 122 -13.38 0.08 9.32
C THR A 122 -14.74 0.58 8.82
N GLY A 123 -15.70 0.79 9.72
CA GLY A 123 -17.09 1.11 9.38
C GLY A 123 -17.73 0.04 8.48
N SER A 124 -17.31 -1.21 8.63
CA SER A 124 -17.67 -2.32 7.75
C SER A 124 -18.35 -3.45 8.52
N SER A 125 -19.37 -4.04 7.91
CA SER A 125 -20.04 -5.25 8.40
C SER A 125 -19.29 -6.56 8.02
N TYR A 126 -18.21 -6.48 7.25
CA TYR A 126 -17.42 -7.67 6.96
C TYR A 126 -16.69 -8.15 8.24
N PRO A 127 -16.86 -9.42 8.64
CA PRO A 127 -16.28 -9.90 9.88
C PRO A 127 -14.74 -9.97 9.79
N LEU A 128 -14.08 -9.65 10.90
CA LEU A 128 -12.63 -9.73 11.06
C LEU A 128 -12.08 -11.12 10.69
N ASP A 129 -12.77 -12.19 11.09
CA ASP A 129 -12.36 -13.58 10.83
C ASP A 129 -12.13 -13.85 9.34
N ARG A 130 -12.91 -13.22 8.46
CA ARG A 130 -12.72 -13.35 7.01
C ARG A 130 -11.36 -12.84 6.55
N VAL A 131 -10.87 -11.76 7.15
CA VAL A 131 -9.53 -11.23 6.85
C VAL A 131 -8.46 -12.13 7.43
N ILE A 132 -8.66 -12.62 8.66
CA ILE A 132 -7.74 -13.57 9.32
C ILE A 132 -7.61 -14.85 8.49
N ASP A 133 -8.71 -15.46 8.07
CA ASP A 133 -8.75 -16.65 7.23
C ASP A 133 -8.05 -16.42 5.89
N THR A 134 -8.26 -15.24 5.29
CA THR A 134 -7.57 -14.85 4.06
C THR A 134 -6.06 -14.80 4.23
N VAL A 135 -5.56 -14.20 5.32
CA VAL A 135 -4.14 -14.12 5.63
C VAL A 135 -3.53 -15.53 5.77
N ILE A 136 -4.19 -16.40 6.53
CA ILE A 136 -3.75 -17.81 6.73
C ILE A 136 -3.72 -18.54 5.38
N ALA A 137 -4.76 -18.40 4.56
CA ALA A 137 -4.84 -19.03 3.26
C ALA A 137 -3.79 -18.51 2.27
N ILE A 138 -3.47 -17.21 2.28
CA ILE A 138 -2.38 -16.65 1.47
C ILE A 138 -1.06 -17.35 1.82
N ARG A 139 -0.70 -17.45 3.10
CA ARG A 139 0.54 -18.13 3.51
C ARG A 139 0.55 -19.60 3.10
N SER A 140 -0.58 -20.30 3.22
CA SER A 140 -0.69 -21.70 2.81
C SER A 140 -0.46 -21.91 1.32
N TYR A 141 -1.01 -21.04 0.46
CA TYR A 141 -0.83 -21.16 -0.99
C TYR A 141 0.48 -20.57 -1.52
N PHE A 142 1.04 -19.58 -0.82
CA PHE A 142 2.20 -18.81 -1.25
C PHE A 142 3.24 -18.69 -0.12
N PRO A 143 4.00 -19.77 0.17
CA PRO A 143 4.94 -19.78 1.30
C PRO A 143 6.00 -18.69 1.26
N ASN A 144 6.40 -18.27 0.05
CA ASN A 144 7.47 -17.28 -0.15
C ASN A 144 6.95 -15.86 -0.42
N MET A 145 5.62 -15.63 -0.36
CA MET A 145 5.06 -14.29 -0.58
C MET A 145 5.41 -13.37 0.60
N ILE A 146 5.88 -12.18 0.31
CA ILE A 146 6.07 -11.16 1.33
C ILE A 146 4.70 -10.72 1.83
N LEU A 147 4.47 -10.83 3.14
CA LEU A 147 3.19 -10.54 3.78
C LEU A 147 3.38 -9.50 4.87
N HIS A 148 2.80 -8.32 4.67
CA HIS A 148 2.75 -7.29 5.70
C HIS A 148 1.32 -7.11 6.20
N LEU A 149 1.17 -7.05 7.52
CA LEU A 149 -0.08 -6.67 8.17
C LEU A 149 0.00 -5.20 8.55
N ASN A 150 -0.63 -4.37 7.73
CA ASN A 150 -0.65 -2.92 7.90
C ASN A 150 -1.60 -2.53 9.03
N TYR A 151 -1.06 -1.85 10.03
CA TYR A 151 -1.75 -1.42 11.23
C TYR A 151 -1.61 0.09 11.38
N THR A 152 -2.64 0.84 11.03
CA THR A 152 -2.68 2.28 11.33
C THR A 152 -2.93 2.47 12.81
N VAL A 153 -2.01 3.14 13.52
CA VAL A 153 -2.14 3.36 14.96
C VAL A 153 -3.02 4.58 15.22
N ILE A 154 -4.08 4.38 16.00
CA ILE A 154 -5.14 5.37 16.24
C ILE A 154 -5.33 5.53 17.76
N ARG A 155 -5.12 6.76 18.23
CA ARG A 155 -5.21 7.08 19.66
C ARG A 155 -6.57 6.74 20.26
N GLY A 156 -6.53 6.03 21.39
CA GLY A 156 -7.72 5.65 22.17
C GLY A 156 -8.54 4.53 21.54
N MET A 157 -8.02 3.88 20.47
CA MET A 157 -8.68 2.74 19.82
C MET A 157 -7.81 1.49 19.80
N ASN A 158 -6.60 1.60 19.28
CA ASN A 158 -5.69 0.48 19.08
C ASN A 158 -4.23 0.82 19.39
N ASP A 159 -3.97 1.91 20.10
CA ASP A 159 -2.64 2.39 20.48
C ASP A 159 -2.06 1.73 21.75
N ASP A 160 -2.83 0.86 22.39
CA ASP A 160 -2.35 0.06 23.53
C ASP A 160 -1.28 -0.94 23.07
N PRO A 161 -0.11 -1.03 23.73
CA PRO A 161 0.94 -1.98 23.37
C PRO A 161 0.48 -3.43 23.32
N LEU A 162 -0.44 -3.86 24.21
CA LEU A 162 -0.96 -5.23 24.22
C LEU A 162 -1.86 -5.52 23.00
N GLU A 163 -2.59 -4.53 22.48
CA GLU A 163 -3.33 -4.67 21.23
C GLU A 163 -2.37 -4.79 20.03
N MET A 164 -1.32 -3.98 20.01
CA MET A 164 -0.26 -4.07 19.00
C MET A 164 0.41 -5.46 19.02
N GLU A 165 0.69 -5.99 20.23
CA GLU A 165 1.32 -7.31 20.40
C GLU A 165 0.46 -8.45 19.83
N LYS A 166 -0.87 -8.40 19.92
CA LYS A 166 -1.75 -9.42 19.35
C LYS A 166 -1.55 -9.54 17.83
N VAL A 167 -1.45 -8.41 17.13
CA VAL A 167 -1.21 -8.41 15.68
C VAL A 167 0.21 -8.86 15.34
N ILE A 168 1.22 -8.49 16.14
CA ILE A 168 2.60 -8.96 15.94
C ILE A 168 2.66 -10.48 16.07
N ARG A 169 2.08 -11.04 17.12
CA ARG A 169 2.03 -12.50 17.32
C ARG A 169 1.30 -13.23 16.19
N PHE A 170 0.21 -12.65 15.70
CA PHE A 170 -0.49 -13.22 14.55
C PHE A 170 0.36 -13.13 13.28
N ALA A 171 1.01 -12.00 13.01
CA ALA A 171 1.92 -11.84 11.88
C ALA A 171 3.05 -12.89 11.92
N SER A 172 3.68 -13.10 13.08
CA SER A 172 4.74 -14.10 13.26
C SER A 172 4.24 -15.52 12.97
N ARG A 173 3.03 -15.90 13.40
CA ARG A 173 2.45 -17.24 13.14
C ARG A 173 2.24 -17.52 11.66
N VAL A 174 2.05 -16.50 10.85
CA VAL A 174 1.89 -16.62 9.40
C VAL A 174 3.16 -16.24 8.64
N ASP A 175 4.30 -16.21 9.31
CA ASP A 175 5.60 -15.80 8.75
C ASP A 175 5.50 -14.46 7.98
N GLY A 176 4.78 -13.51 8.55
CA GLY A 176 4.60 -12.15 8.06
C GLY A 176 5.20 -11.12 9.00
N GLU A 177 5.07 -9.84 8.65
CA GLU A 177 5.56 -8.74 9.46
C GLU A 177 4.42 -7.77 9.81
N ALA A 178 4.31 -7.39 11.09
CA ALA A 178 3.40 -6.33 11.52
C ALA A 178 4.00 -4.97 11.15
N LYS A 179 3.24 -4.17 10.38
CA LYS A 179 3.68 -2.86 9.90
C LYS A 179 2.81 -1.76 10.48
N PHE A 180 3.32 -1.08 11.49
CA PHE A 180 2.66 0.03 12.15
C PHE A 180 2.86 1.32 11.36
N ILE A 181 1.78 2.05 11.12
CA ILE A 181 1.76 3.27 10.32
C ILE A 181 1.26 4.41 11.20
N ASP A 182 2.03 5.48 11.31
CA ASP A 182 1.58 6.71 11.94
C ASP A 182 0.42 7.32 11.13
N LEU A 183 -0.60 7.79 11.81
CA LEU A 183 -1.78 8.35 11.16
C LEU A 183 -1.52 9.79 10.72
N ALA A 184 -1.68 10.06 9.42
CA ALA A 184 -1.81 11.42 8.92
C ALA A 184 -3.27 11.89 9.06
N SER A 185 -3.53 12.85 9.93
CA SER A 185 -4.86 13.41 10.14
C SER A 185 -4.80 14.86 10.62
N THR A 186 -5.77 15.67 10.18
CA THR A 186 -5.99 17.03 10.72
C THR A 186 -6.53 16.98 12.14
N ASN A 187 -7.25 15.92 12.51
CA ASN A 187 -7.70 15.69 13.88
C ASN A 187 -6.55 15.12 14.74
N LYS A 188 -5.81 16.01 15.40
CA LYS A 188 -4.67 15.66 16.25
C LYS A 188 -5.04 14.80 17.46
N LYS A 189 -6.31 14.71 17.86
CA LYS A 189 -6.76 13.90 18.99
C LYS A 189 -6.65 12.39 18.73
N ILE A 190 -6.69 11.98 17.46
CA ILE A 190 -6.59 10.56 17.09
C ILE A 190 -5.20 10.15 16.60
N VAL A 191 -4.27 11.10 16.51
CA VAL A 191 -2.90 10.84 16.03
C VAL A 191 -2.03 10.34 17.17
N VAL A 192 -1.30 9.26 16.90
CA VAL A 192 -0.22 8.75 17.75
C VAL A 192 1.11 9.10 17.08
N PRO A 193 2.00 9.88 17.74
CA PRO A 193 3.30 10.21 17.19
C PRO A 193 4.15 8.98 16.91
N TYR A 194 4.96 9.04 15.86
CA TYR A 194 5.87 7.95 15.49
C TYR A 194 6.74 7.48 16.65
N GLU A 195 7.27 8.42 17.43
CA GLU A 195 8.17 8.17 18.57
C GLU A 195 7.44 7.45 19.73
N GLU A 196 6.12 7.64 19.84
CA GLU A 196 5.31 6.92 20.84
C GLU A 196 5.05 5.48 20.38
N ILE A 197 4.82 5.24 19.10
CA ILE A 197 4.71 3.90 18.53
C ILE A 197 6.03 3.14 18.74
N GLU A 198 7.16 3.80 18.50
CA GLU A 198 8.49 3.24 18.77
C GLU A 198 8.66 2.87 20.25
N LYS A 199 8.30 3.78 21.15
CA LYS A 199 8.34 3.53 22.60
C LYS A 199 7.50 2.31 23.00
N ASN A 200 6.31 2.14 22.40
CA ASN A 200 5.45 0.99 22.67
C ASN A 200 6.11 -0.33 22.27
N LEU A 201 6.79 -0.39 21.11
CA LEU A 201 7.53 -1.58 20.72
C LEU A 201 8.71 -1.88 21.64
N LEU A 202 9.45 -0.85 22.09
CA LEU A 202 10.53 -1.02 23.06
C LEU A 202 10.01 -1.54 24.40
N LEU A 203 8.86 -1.06 24.89
CA LEU A 203 8.20 -1.56 26.11
C LEU A 203 7.78 -3.03 25.98
N LEU A 204 7.43 -3.49 24.78
CA LEU A 204 7.14 -4.90 24.49
C LEU A 204 8.41 -5.77 24.38
N GLY A 205 9.59 -5.21 24.59
CA GLY A 205 10.87 -5.91 24.54
C GLY A 205 11.44 -6.11 23.14
N PHE A 206 10.95 -5.36 22.14
CA PHE A 206 11.55 -5.34 20.82
C PHE A 206 12.83 -4.50 20.80
N GLU A 207 13.81 -4.91 20.03
CA GLU A 207 15.03 -4.17 19.76
C GLU A 207 14.97 -3.55 18.36
N LYS A 208 15.40 -2.28 18.24
CA LYS A 208 15.50 -1.60 16.96
C LYS A 208 16.75 -2.08 16.23
N THR A 209 16.56 -2.71 15.07
CA THR A 209 17.65 -3.33 14.29
C THR A 209 18.19 -2.42 13.19
N LYS A 210 17.29 -1.63 12.57
CA LYS A 210 17.62 -0.75 11.45
C LYS A 210 16.64 0.42 11.39
N SER A 211 17.07 1.56 10.87
CA SER A 211 16.16 2.64 10.50
C SER A 211 16.67 3.41 9.29
N ASP A 212 15.73 3.99 8.55
CA ASP A 212 15.97 5.01 7.56
C ASP A 212 15.03 6.20 7.81
N ASN A 213 14.92 7.14 6.87
CA ASN A 213 14.07 8.32 7.04
C ASN A 213 12.57 7.99 7.12
N TRP A 214 12.17 6.79 6.68
CA TRP A 214 10.77 6.38 6.49
C TRP A 214 10.34 5.26 7.39
N GLN A 215 11.24 4.35 7.71
CA GLN A 215 10.94 3.12 8.43
C GLN A 215 11.96 2.84 9.52
N SER A 216 11.49 2.26 10.60
CA SER A 216 12.32 1.59 11.59
C SER A 216 11.91 0.13 11.69
N PHE A 217 12.87 -0.74 11.79
CA PHE A 217 12.69 -2.19 11.86
C PHE A 217 13.04 -2.67 13.27
N PHE A 218 12.22 -3.57 13.78
CA PHE A 218 12.34 -4.10 15.13
C PHE A 218 12.26 -5.61 15.11
N SER A 219 12.95 -6.26 16.03
CA SER A 219 12.88 -7.72 16.23
C SER A 219 12.86 -8.08 17.70
N ARG A 220 12.20 -9.19 18.02
CA ARG A 220 12.16 -9.85 19.33
C ARG A 220 12.07 -11.36 19.08
N ALA A 221 13.16 -12.11 19.31
CA ALA A 221 13.28 -13.51 18.86
C ALA A 221 12.94 -13.64 17.34
N ASP A 222 11.94 -14.43 16.99
CA ASP A 222 11.51 -14.63 15.61
C ASP A 222 10.45 -13.63 15.13
N GLU A 223 9.95 -12.77 16.02
CA GLU A 223 8.95 -11.77 15.73
C GLU A 223 9.57 -10.52 15.11
N LYS A 224 8.89 -9.97 14.09
CA LYS A 224 9.33 -8.77 13.39
C LYS A 224 8.23 -7.71 13.37
N ALA A 225 8.63 -6.47 13.54
CA ALA A 225 7.75 -5.31 13.42
C ALA A 225 8.43 -4.19 12.62
N ILE A 226 7.64 -3.44 11.89
CA ILE A 226 8.09 -2.27 11.15
C ILE A 226 7.25 -1.07 11.59
N ILE A 227 7.87 0.07 11.83
CA ILE A 227 7.14 1.33 11.90
C ILE A 227 7.41 2.08 10.61
N THR A 228 6.35 2.56 9.95
CA THR A 228 6.43 3.34 8.72
C THR A 228 5.77 4.68 8.91
N ARG A 229 6.46 5.76 8.49
CA ARG A 229 5.88 7.10 8.46
C ARG A 229 4.87 7.20 7.32
N CYS A 230 3.71 7.80 7.60
CA CYS A 230 2.73 8.08 6.56
C CYS A 230 3.26 9.17 5.62
N GLY A 231 3.35 8.86 4.33
CA GLY A 231 3.87 9.79 3.31
C GLY A 231 2.99 11.02 3.07
N PHE A 232 1.75 11.01 3.56
CA PHE A 232 0.77 12.10 3.42
C PHE A 232 0.78 13.10 4.58
N SER A 233 1.59 12.87 5.63
CA SER A 233 1.68 13.85 6.70
C SER A 233 2.52 15.05 6.25
N GLU A 234 2.07 16.26 6.56
CA GLU A 234 2.83 17.51 6.29
C GLU A 234 4.24 17.46 6.87
N GLN A 235 4.41 16.81 8.03
CA GLN A 235 5.70 16.63 8.69
C GLN A 235 6.67 15.76 7.89
N ASN A 236 6.14 14.93 6.98
CA ASN A 236 6.92 13.98 6.20
C ASN A 236 7.11 14.42 4.73
N SER A 237 6.43 15.45 4.26
CA SER A 237 6.51 15.95 2.87
C SER A 237 7.94 16.30 2.41
N ASN A 238 8.80 16.72 3.32
CA ASN A 238 10.20 17.10 3.04
C ASN A 238 11.22 15.98 3.18
N ARG A 239 10.78 14.72 3.41
CA ARG A 239 11.70 13.59 3.67
C ARG A 239 12.19 12.86 2.42
N GLY A 240 11.89 13.36 1.20
CA GLY A 240 12.38 12.77 -0.05
C GLY A 240 11.68 11.48 -0.47
N TYR A 241 10.48 11.20 0.06
CA TYR A 241 9.65 10.10 -0.43
C TYR A 241 8.73 10.62 -1.52
N ARG A 242 8.85 10.07 -2.71
CA ARG A 242 8.03 10.46 -3.84
C ARG A 242 7.19 9.27 -4.31
N ASN A 243 5.94 9.25 -3.86
CA ASN A 243 4.94 8.39 -4.45
C ASN A 243 4.39 9.06 -5.70
N LEU A 244 4.27 8.29 -6.75
CA LEU A 244 3.55 8.69 -7.93
C LEU A 244 2.34 7.79 -8.09
N PHE A 245 1.15 8.38 -8.09
CA PHE A 245 -0.11 7.67 -8.21
C PHE A 245 -0.69 7.88 -9.60
N LEU A 246 -0.90 6.78 -10.32
CA LEU A 246 -1.68 6.78 -11.54
C LEU A 246 -3.11 6.42 -11.21
N ASN A 247 -4.04 7.30 -11.52
CA ASN A 247 -5.48 7.10 -11.37
C ASN A 247 -6.09 6.41 -12.60
N PRO A 248 -7.27 5.78 -12.48
CA PRO A 248 -7.87 5.00 -13.56
C PRO A 248 -8.34 5.83 -14.76
N ASP A 249 -8.32 7.15 -14.68
CA ASP A 249 -8.56 8.09 -15.79
C ASP A 249 -7.27 8.52 -16.53
N GLY A 250 -6.14 7.94 -16.18
CA GLY A 250 -4.83 8.29 -16.73
C GLY A 250 -4.17 9.51 -16.11
N MET A 251 -4.78 10.11 -15.07
CA MET A 251 -4.16 11.22 -14.34
C MET A 251 -3.09 10.72 -13.38
N ILE A 252 -1.94 11.38 -13.40
CA ILE A 252 -0.87 11.16 -12.40
C ILE A 252 -0.86 12.30 -11.40
N SER A 253 -0.63 11.94 -10.13
CA SER A 253 -0.42 12.86 -9.01
C SER A 253 0.63 12.34 -8.04
N ASN A 254 1.13 13.19 -7.16
CA ASN A 254 2.01 12.79 -6.04
C ASN A 254 1.24 12.54 -4.73
N GLY A 255 -0.08 12.37 -4.81
CA GLY A 255 -0.96 12.04 -3.68
C GLY A 255 -2.22 12.91 -3.62
N SER A 256 -3.11 12.59 -2.68
CA SER A 256 -4.33 13.37 -2.43
C SER A 256 -3.97 14.79 -1.98
N GLY A 257 -4.64 15.80 -2.56
CA GLY A 257 -4.39 17.21 -2.26
C GLY A 257 -3.23 17.86 -3.02
N SER A 258 -2.60 17.12 -3.94
CA SER A 258 -1.56 17.68 -4.81
C SER A 258 -2.15 18.48 -5.96
N ASP A 259 -1.59 19.66 -6.19
CA ASP A 259 -1.87 20.47 -7.40
C ASP A 259 -1.13 19.93 -8.64
N LEU A 260 -0.18 19.04 -8.44
CA LEU A 260 0.63 18.43 -9.52
C LEU A 260 -0.15 17.31 -10.17
N ARG A 261 -0.75 17.60 -11.32
CA ARG A 261 -1.52 16.65 -12.11
C ARG A 261 -1.01 16.62 -13.55
N THR A 262 -0.80 15.42 -14.07
CA THR A 262 -0.41 15.21 -15.47
C THR A 262 -1.30 14.14 -16.07
N ASN A 263 -1.91 14.42 -17.23
CA ASN A 263 -2.73 13.45 -17.95
C ASN A 263 -1.85 12.63 -18.88
N LEU A 264 -1.88 11.31 -18.74
CA LEU A 264 -1.15 10.34 -19.56
C LEU A 264 -2.07 9.46 -20.42
N LEU A 265 -3.38 9.68 -20.38
CA LEU A 265 -4.34 8.81 -21.04
C LEU A 265 -4.03 8.59 -22.52
N LEU A 266 -3.73 9.66 -23.24
CA LEU A 266 -3.42 9.60 -24.67
C LEU A 266 -2.17 8.77 -24.94
N GLU A 267 -1.07 9.03 -24.22
CA GLU A 267 0.20 8.32 -24.39
C GLU A 267 0.06 6.83 -24.05
N ILE A 268 -0.77 6.52 -23.06
CA ILE A 268 -1.06 5.14 -22.66
C ILE A 268 -1.86 4.43 -23.77
N HIS A 269 -2.94 5.04 -24.27
CA HIS A 269 -3.79 4.43 -25.30
C HIS A 269 -3.05 4.27 -26.63
N GLU A 270 -2.22 5.24 -27.02
CA GLU A 270 -1.41 5.19 -28.24
C GLU A 270 -0.14 4.36 -28.10
N ARG A 271 0.15 3.80 -26.92
CA ARG A 271 1.41 3.07 -26.63
C ARG A 271 2.66 3.91 -26.90
N ASN A 272 2.55 5.23 -26.73
CA ASN A 272 3.61 6.19 -26.98
C ASN A 272 4.57 6.29 -25.80
N ILE A 273 5.63 5.45 -25.83
CA ILE A 273 6.65 5.40 -24.76
C ILE A 273 7.41 6.73 -24.62
N GLU A 274 7.70 7.40 -25.73
CA GLU A 274 8.47 8.66 -25.70
C GLU A 274 7.63 9.81 -25.10
N GLY A 275 6.37 9.93 -25.52
CA GLY A 275 5.44 10.88 -24.92
C GLY A 275 5.21 10.62 -23.42
N PHE A 276 5.05 9.34 -23.05
CA PHE A 276 4.94 8.91 -21.65
C PHE A 276 6.18 9.33 -20.86
N ALA A 277 7.38 9.05 -21.35
CA ALA A 277 8.64 9.44 -20.71
C ALA A 277 8.71 10.95 -20.49
N LYS A 278 8.47 11.75 -21.54
CA LYS A 278 8.57 13.21 -21.51
C LYS A 278 7.63 13.83 -20.49
N LYS A 279 6.42 13.29 -20.32
CA LYS A 279 5.43 13.83 -19.36
C LYS A 279 5.74 13.55 -17.90
N ILE A 280 6.52 12.51 -17.58
CA ILE A 280 6.82 12.13 -16.19
C ILE A 280 8.31 12.15 -15.84
N GLU A 281 9.20 12.59 -16.75
CA GLU A 281 10.65 12.67 -16.51
C GLU A 281 11.03 13.58 -15.32
N TRP A 282 10.21 14.54 -15.01
CA TRP A 282 10.44 15.43 -13.86
C TRP A 282 10.05 14.78 -12.51
N TYR A 283 9.21 13.74 -12.53
CA TYR A 283 8.95 12.89 -11.36
C TYR A 283 10.01 11.80 -11.21
N PHE A 284 10.33 11.15 -12.33
CA PHE A 284 11.34 10.11 -12.43
C PHE A 284 12.38 10.56 -13.45
N PRO A 285 13.45 11.26 -13.02
CA PRO A 285 14.51 11.59 -13.96
C PRO A 285 15.06 10.30 -14.56
N PRO A 286 15.27 10.25 -15.89
CA PRO A 286 15.75 9.05 -16.56
C PRO A 286 17.03 8.56 -15.90
N ALA A 287 17.13 7.26 -15.67
CA ALA A 287 18.37 6.66 -15.25
C ALA A 287 19.46 7.14 -16.21
N LYS A 288 20.54 7.78 -15.70
CA LYS A 288 21.64 8.23 -16.53
C LYS A 288 22.01 7.07 -17.44
N ARG A 289 21.85 7.24 -18.76
CA ARG A 289 22.34 6.28 -19.75
C ARG A 289 23.83 6.12 -19.45
N ILE A 290 24.21 4.96 -18.91
CA ILE A 290 25.60 4.56 -18.77
C ILE A 290 26.11 4.14 -20.13
#